data_98b706fc669fc99ea26ad9858f7b63f4
#
_entry.id   98b706fc669fc99ea26ad9858f7b63f4
#
_cell.length_a   1.000
_cell.length_b   1.000
_cell.length_c   1.000
_cell.angle_alpha   90.00
_cell.angle_beta   90.00
_cell.angle_gamma   90.00
#
_symmetry.space_group_name_H-M   'P 1'
#
loop_
_entity.id
_entity.type
_entity.pdbx_description
1 polymer ?
#
loop_
_entity_poly.entity_id
_entity_poly.type
_entity_poly.pdbx_seq_one_letter_code
_entity_poly.pdbx_strand_id
1 'polypeptide(L)'
;VYDLGVVNQDSIRDHRLAGTCNVLALQQGQIFGLRVKDPPLRLASTRASSTDRVTMHSARQFCCRSAPRLWRSLARRNLSSSAAFAAASPSSVRTYSTFTNRRGYASEAATAAGKSSAASAAAASKTGSSGRIIAVIGAVVDVQFDEGLPPILNALEVRGRSPRLVLEVAQHLGESTVRTIAMDGTEGLVRGQECVDTGSSIKIPVGPETLGRIMNVIGEPIDERGPIDSKMRASIHAEAPEFVEMSTDQEILETGIKVVDLLAPYARGGKIGLFGGAGVGKTVLIMELINNVARAHGGYSVFAGVGERTREGNDLYHEMIMTGVVDLKGKNSKVSLVYGQMNEPPGARARVALTGLTVAEYFRDQEGQDVLLFIDNIFRFTQAGSEVSALLGRIPSAVGYQPTLATDMGTMQERITTTKKGSITSVQAIYVPADDLTDPAPATTFAHLDATTVLSRGIAELGIYPAVDPLDSTSRILDPNIVGQEHYAVARGVQKILQDYRSLQDIIAILGMDELSEEDRLTVSRARKIQRFLSQPFQMAEVFTGHEGKLVPLKETISGFKKILSGELDHLPEVAFFMVGGIEEAVGKAERLAEQQK
;
A
#
# COMPACT_ATOMS: atom_id res chain seq x y z
N VAL A 1 -15.33 31.96 -26.74
CA VAL A 1 -14.77 33.29 -27.09
C VAL A 1 -14.46 34.03 -25.79
N TYR A 2 -13.27 33.85 -25.26
CA TYR A 2 -12.67 34.77 -24.28
C TYR A 2 -11.19 34.93 -24.62
N ASP A 3 -10.85 36.21 -24.88
CA ASP A 3 -9.54 36.73 -25.22
C ASP A 3 -8.52 36.50 -24.08
N LEU A 4 -7.39 35.91 -24.40
CA LEU A 4 -6.21 35.85 -23.53
C LEU A 4 -5.34 37.09 -23.84
N GLY A 5 -5.45 38.13 -22.99
CA GLY A 5 -4.57 39.29 -23.01
C GLY A 5 -3.15 38.90 -22.59
N VAL A 6 -2.22 39.15 -23.49
CA VAL A 6 -0.77 39.09 -23.27
C VAL A 6 -0.38 40.17 -22.26
N VAL A 7 0.15 39.78 -21.12
CA VAL A 7 0.75 40.67 -20.11
C VAL A 7 2.21 40.90 -20.49
N ASN A 8 2.54 42.14 -20.75
CA ASN A 8 3.85 42.64 -21.15
C ASN A 8 4.86 42.62 -19.98
N GLN A 9 6.09 42.22 -20.23
CA GLN A 9 7.16 41.97 -19.26
C GLN A 9 7.93 43.21 -18.75
N ASP A 10 7.38 44.40 -18.73
CA ASP A 10 8.12 45.65 -18.43
C ASP A 10 7.69 46.40 -17.16
N SER A 11 7.24 45.73 -16.12
CA SER A 11 6.85 46.41 -14.87
C SER A 11 7.27 45.70 -13.60
N ILE A 12 8.54 45.29 -13.52
CA ILE A 12 9.16 44.86 -12.24
C ILE A 12 10.54 45.52 -12.10
N ARG A 13 10.52 46.79 -11.76
CA ARG A 13 11.64 47.49 -11.10
C ARG A 13 11.07 48.27 -9.93
N ASP A 14 11.70 48.03 -8.77
CA ASP A 14 11.54 48.68 -7.47
C ASP A 14 10.64 47.97 -6.44
N HIS A 15 11.17 46.90 -5.90
CA HIS A 15 11.05 46.60 -4.47
C HIS A 15 12.32 45.88 -3.96
N ARG A 16 13.19 46.67 -3.36
CA ARG A 16 14.34 46.15 -2.56
C ARG A 16 13.78 45.51 -1.30
N LEU A 17 13.84 44.17 -1.22
CA LEU A 17 13.65 43.45 0.02
C LEU A 17 15.00 43.28 0.72
N ALA A 18 15.08 43.84 1.91
CA ALA A 18 16.18 43.62 2.84
C ALA A 18 16.23 42.13 3.22
N GLY A 19 17.37 41.48 2.99
CA GLY A 19 17.57 40.07 3.35
C GLY A 19 17.65 39.87 4.85
N THR A 20 16.74 39.10 5.37
CA THR A 20 16.85 38.52 6.74
C THR A 20 17.33 37.08 6.61
N CYS A 21 18.50 36.78 7.15
CA CYS A 21 18.95 35.39 7.35
C CYS A 21 18.22 34.79 8.56
N ASN A 22 17.41 33.77 8.31
CA ASN A 22 16.83 32.95 9.38
C ASN A 22 17.75 31.74 9.64
N VAL A 23 18.27 31.63 10.84
CA VAL A 23 18.92 30.41 11.34
C VAL A 23 17.90 29.63 12.15
N LEU A 24 17.53 28.45 11.69
CA LEU A 24 16.65 27.51 12.37
C LEU A 24 17.49 26.56 13.22
N ALA A 25 17.25 26.55 14.52
CA ALA A 25 17.76 25.54 15.43
C ALA A 25 16.60 24.72 15.98
N LEU A 26 16.67 23.41 15.81
CA LEU A 26 15.69 22.44 16.33
C LEU A 26 16.17 21.92 17.68
N GLN A 27 15.41 22.16 18.73
CA GLN A 27 15.55 21.49 20.02
C GLN A 27 14.18 21.22 20.61
N GLN A 28 13.87 19.95 20.86
CA GLN A 28 12.68 19.46 21.57
C GLN A 28 11.31 19.89 20.98
N GLY A 29 11.09 19.70 19.68
CA GLY A 29 9.75 19.81 19.12
C GLY A 29 9.10 21.20 19.10
N GLN A 30 9.85 22.26 19.41
CA GLN A 30 9.37 23.64 19.32
C GLN A 30 10.31 24.49 18.47
N ILE A 31 9.73 25.28 17.58
CA ILE A 31 10.46 26.19 16.69
C ILE A 31 10.61 27.54 17.40
N PHE A 32 11.86 27.91 17.76
CA PHE A 32 12.18 29.24 18.24
C PHE A 32 12.87 30.05 17.14
N GLY A 33 12.25 31.13 16.72
CA GLY A 33 12.84 32.10 15.81
C GLY A 33 13.55 33.23 16.57
N LEU A 34 14.86 33.35 16.43
CA LEU A 34 15.64 34.48 16.94
C LEU A 34 15.79 35.54 15.85
N ARG A 35 15.30 36.74 16.13
CA ARG A 35 15.47 37.93 15.26
C ARG A 35 16.69 38.71 15.74
N VAL A 36 17.77 38.73 14.96
CA VAL A 36 18.92 39.61 15.22
C VAL A 36 18.74 40.89 14.39
N LYS A 37 18.74 42.02 15.05
CA LYS A 37 18.77 43.35 14.42
C LYS A 37 20.22 43.83 14.31
N ASP A 38 20.70 44.05 13.09
CA ASP A 38 21.97 44.73 12.85
C ASP A 38 21.82 46.25 12.87
N PRO A 39 22.82 46.99 13.37
CA PRO A 39 22.83 48.45 13.36
C PRO A 39 23.23 49.00 11.97
N PRO A 40 22.87 50.22 11.61
CA PRO A 40 23.06 50.79 10.29
C PRO A 40 24.51 51.20 10.04
N LEU A 41 25.14 50.63 9.02
CA LEU A 41 26.44 51.08 8.51
C LEU A 41 26.28 52.27 7.56
N ARG A 42 26.95 53.36 7.87
CA ARG A 42 27.07 54.59 7.03
C ARG A 42 27.90 54.30 5.79
N LEU A 43 27.38 54.65 4.63
CA LEU A 43 28.05 54.66 3.34
C LEU A 43 29.06 55.82 3.27
N ALA A 44 30.36 55.49 3.04
CA ALA A 44 31.33 56.42 2.51
C ALA A 44 31.63 56.01 1.05
N SER A 45 31.40 56.92 0.13
CA SER A 45 31.67 56.77 -1.29
C SER A 45 33.12 57.02 -1.62
N THR A 46 33.83 56.04 -2.22
CA THR A 46 35.03 56.32 -3.04
C THR A 46 35.05 55.36 -4.24
N ARG A 47 35.18 55.97 -5.42
CA ARG A 47 35.43 55.30 -6.70
C ARG A 47 36.80 54.68 -6.71
N ALA A 48 36.93 53.44 -7.12
CA ALA A 48 38.15 52.92 -7.71
C ALA A 48 37.85 51.75 -8.67
N SER A 49 38.64 51.73 -9.71
CA SER A 49 38.60 50.95 -10.94
C SER A 49 38.94 49.46 -10.79
N SER A 50 38.40 48.70 -11.72
CA SER A 50 38.82 47.45 -12.39
C SER A 50 39.97 46.60 -11.80
N THR A 51 39.75 45.30 -11.97
CA THR A 51 40.64 44.14 -11.84
C THR A 51 40.85 43.64 -10.42
N ASP A 52 40.20 42.50 -10.13
CA ASP A 52 40.89 41.27 -9.76
C ASP A 52 39.91 40.14 -9.45
N ARG A 53 39.98 39.13 -10.29
CA ARG A 53 39.42 37.79 -9.99
C ARG A 53 40.36 37.14 -8.98
N VAL A 54 39.96 37.01 -7.73
CA VAL A 54 40.58 36.11 -6.77
C VAL A 54 39.53 35.33 -6.02
N THR A 55 39.42 34.10 -6.42
CA THR A 55 39.09 32.85 -5.73
C THR A 55 38.37 32.90 -4.39
N MET A 56 37.11 32.41 -4.44
CA MET A 56 36.30 31.97 -3.31
C MET A 56 36.81 30.69 -2.62
N HIS A 57 38.05 30.68 -2.13
CA HIS A 57 38.60 29.48 -1.45
C HIS A 57 39.03 29.70 -0.01
N SER A 58 38.96 30.92 0.54
CA SER A 58 39.44 31.22 1.90
C SER A 58 38.38 31.39 2.98
N ALA A 59 37.07 31.36 2.63
CA ALA A 59 36.00 31.53 3.62
C ALA A 59 35.56 30.22 4.35
N ARG A 60 36.09 29.07 3.94
CA ARG A 60 35.75 27.78 4.59
C ARG A 60 36.74 27.31 5.67
N GLN A 61 37.86 27.97 5.85
CA GLN A 61 38.88 27.56 6.83
C GLN A 61 38.85 28.30 8.17
N PHE A 62 38.03 29.33 8.33
CA PHE A 62 38.03 30.13 9.57
C PHE A 62 36.94 29.76 10.59
N CYS A 63 36.01 28.88 10.27
CA CYS A 63 34.92 28.48 11.19
C CYS A 63 35.17 27.22 12.01
N CYS A 64 36.31 26.54 11.87
CA CYS A 64 36.58 25.27 12.56
C CYS A 64 37.67 25.32 13.64
N ARG A 65 38.08 26.50 14.14
CA ARG A 65 39.20 26.60 15.13
C ARG A 65 38.86 27.18 16.49
N SER A 66 37.60 27.25 16.89
CA SER A 66 37.28 27.67 18.26
C SER A 66 36.10 26.92 18.86
N ALA A 67 36.26 25.64 19.14
CA ALA A 67 35.44 24.90 20.07
C ALA A 67 36.33 24.18 21.08
N PRO A 68 36.37 24.61 22.34
CA PRO A 68 37.22 24.01 23.33
C PRO A 68 36.61 22.81 24.04
N ARG A 69 37.34 21.70 24.05
CA ARG A 69 37.60 20.82 25.22
C ARG A 69 36.48 20.56 26.23
N LEU A 70 35.30 20.15 25.85
CA LEU A 70 34.29 19.68 26.83
C LEU A 70 33.69 18.31 26.52
N TRP A 71 34.09 17.65 25.46
CA TRP A 71 33.54 16.35 25.04
C TRP A 71 34.46 15.15 25.31
N ARG A 72 35.56 15.30 26.04
CA ARG A 72 36.45 14.17 26.37
C ARG A 72 36.26 13.57 27.77
N SER A 73 35.33 14.04 28.58
CA SER A 73 35.12 13.50 29.94
C SER A 73 33.91 12.59 30.11
N LEU A 74 33.04 12.47 29.10
CA LEU A 74 31.83 11.62 29.18
C LEU A 74 31.95 10.26 28.46
N ALA A 75 33.05 10.01 27.74
CA ALA A 75 33.24 8.74 27.02
C ALA A 75 34.12 7.72 27.79
N ARG A 76 34.37 7.91 29.10
CA ARG A 76 35.22 7.00 29.90
C ARG A 76 34.54 6.49 31.20
N ARG A 77 33.24 6.32 31.21
CA ARG A 77 32.56 5.69 32.36
C ARG A 77 31.48 4.70 31.93
N ASN A 78 31.75 3.77 31.08
CA ASN A 78 30.95 2.57 30.89
C ASN A 78 31.72 1.49 30.13
N LEU A 79 32.83 1.04 30.72
CA LEU A 79 33.51 -0.18 30.32
C LEU A 79 34.25 -0.76 31.54
N SER A 80 33.52 -1.37 32.46
CA SER A 80 34.04 -2.37 33.40
C SER A 80 32.89 -3.03 34.14
N SER A 81 32.34 -4.09 33.61
CA SER A 81 31.81 -5.24 34.34
C SER A 81 31.47 -6.36 33.34
N SER A 82 32.48 -7.02 32.85
CA SER A 82 32.37 -8.36 32.32
C SER A 82 33.15 -9.28 33.28
N ALA A 83 32.42 -10.00 34.11
CA ALA A 83 32.99 -11.09 34.85
C ALA A 83 32.08 -12.29 34.71
N ALA A 84 32.63 -13.29 34.03
CA ALA A 84 32.53 -14.71 34.27
C ALA A 84 31.14 -15.33 34.60
N PHE A 85 30.62 -16.12 33.67
CA PHE A 85 29.87 -17.31 34.00
C PHE A 85 30.52 -18.52 33.31
N ALA A 86 31.05 -19.38 34.18
CA ALA A 86 31.71 -20.62 33.85
C ALA A 86 30.69 -21.69 33.43
N ALA A 87 31.15 -22.59 32.59
CA ALA A 87 30.49 -23.78 32.15
C ALA A 87 30.17 -24.77 33.30
N ALA A 88 28.99 -25.36 33.26
CA ALA A 88 28.72 -26.65 33.92
C ALA A 88 27.78 -27.45 33.03
N SER A 89 28.27 -28.59 32.58
CA SER A 89 27.55 -29.63 31.82
C SER A 89 26.85 -30.62 32.76
N PRO A 90 26.13 -31.62 32.24
CA PRO A 90 24.83 -32.03 32.73
C PRO A 90 24.86 -33.38 33.52
N SER A 91 23.89 -33.59 34.36
CA SER A 91 23.45 -34.96 34.71
C SER A 91 22.15 -34.93 35.49
N SER A 92 21.18 -35.61 35.03
CA SER A 92 20.40 -36.68 35.65
C SER A 92 18.96 -36.74 35.12
N VAL A 93 18.76 -37.77 34.35
CA VAL A 93 17.50 -38.40 33.98
C VAL A 93 16.74 -38.78 35.25
N ARG A 94 15.49 -38.37 35.39
CA ARG A 94 14.50 -39.00 36.25
C ARG A 94 13.26 -39.34 35.45
N THR A 95 13.16 -40.59 35.13
CA THR A 95 11.97 -41.33 34.74
C THR A 95 10.89 -41.22 35.83
N TYR A 96 9.69 -40.80 35.43
CA TYR A 96 8.48 -41.09 36.21
C TYR A 96 7.55 -41.96 35.38
N SER A 97 7.21 -43.08 36.03
CA SER A 97 6.40 -44.18 35.58
C SER A 97 4.92 -43.83 35.42
N THR A 98 4.36 -44.42 34.40
CA THR A 98 2.95 -44.67 34.12
C THR A 98 2.12 -45.08 35.32
N PHE A 99 0.98 -44.41 35.52
CA PHE A 99 -0.15 -44.97 36.24
C PHE A 99 -1.35 -45.03 35.33
N THR A 100 -1.64 -46.20 34.83
CA THR A 100 -2.92 -46.60 34.24
C THR A 100 -3.95 -46.78 35.35
N ASN A 101 -5.07 -46.11 35.27
CA ASN A 101 -6.25 -46.52 36.01
C ASN A 101 -7.47 -46.56 35.06
N ARG A 102 -7.76 -47.81 34.63
CA ARG A 102 -9.02 -48.19 34.01
C ARG A 102 -10.09 -48.25 35.08
N ARG A 103 -11.19 -47.50 34.91
CA ARG A 103 -12.51 -47.92 35.40
C ARG A 103 -13.54 -47.60 34.35
N GLY A 104 -14.03 -48.65 33.72
CA GLY A 104 -15.23 -48.60 32.91
C GLY A 104 -16.47 -48.55 33.81
N TYR A 105 -17.49 -47.87 33.33
CA TYR A 105 -18.89 -48.11 33.69
C TYR A 105 -19.75 -48.18 32.45
N ALA A 106 -20.57 -49.20 32.48
CA ALA A 106 -21.45 -49.65 31.41
C ALA A 106 -22.69 -48.76 31.24
N SER A 107 -23.23 -48.92 30.06
CA SER A 107 -24.54 -48.50 29.59
C SER A 107 -25.69 -48.73 30.53
N GLU A 108 -26.62 -47.76 30.61
CA GLU A 108 -28.02 -48.06 30.76
C GLU A 108 -28.87 -47.03 29.98
N ALA A 109 -29.58 -47.55 29.02
CA ALA A 109 -30.63 -46.87 28.32
C ALA A 109 -31.90 -46.83 29.20
N ALA A 110 -32.46 -45.69 29.41
CA ALA A 110 -33.85 -45.56 29.88
C ALA A 110 -34.57 -44.42 29.16
N THR A 111 -35.46 -44.84 28.32
CA THR A 111 -36.56 -44.05 27.74
C THR A 111 -37.46 -43.49 28.83
N ALA A 112 -37.60 -42.15 28.85
CA ALA A 112 -38.74 -41.52 29.51
C ALA A 112 -39.23 -40.35 28.62
N ALA A 113 -40.37 -40.59 27.98
CA ALA A 113 -41.17 -39.54 27.33
C ALA A 113 -41.76 -38.61 28.39
N GLY A 114 -41.30 -37.37 28.37
CA GLY A 114 -41.89 -36.28 29.15
C GLY A 114 -42.24 -35.11 28.23
N LYS A 115 -43.51 -34.95 27.90
CA LYS A 115 -44.05 -33.77 27.25
C LYS A 115 -43.82 -32.60 28.18
N SER A 116 -42.97 -31.65 27.78
CA SER A 116 -43.01 -30.29 28.30
C SER A 116 -43.16 -29.32 27.14
N SER A 117 -44.22 -28.55 27.24
CA SER A 117 -44.66 -27.50 26.33
C SER A 117 -43.50 -26.58 25.92
N ALA A 118 -43.13 -26.65 24.65
CA ALA A 118 -42.34 -25.62 24.02
C ALA A 118 -43.20 -24.34 23.99
N ALA A 119 -42.96 -23.47 24.94
CA ALA A 119 -43.33 -22.08 24.78
C ALA A 119 -42.46 -21.53 23.64
N SER A 120 -43.07 -21.30 22.51
CA SER A 120 -42.55 -20.52 21.41
C SER A 120 -42.24 -19.12 21.94
N ALA A 121 -41.00 -18.90 22.41
CA ALA A 121 -40.47 -17.57 22.55
C ALA A 121 -40.29 -17.04 21.11
N ALA A 122 -41.33 -16.40 20.60
CA ALA A 122 -41.19 -15.46 19.51
C ALA A 122 -40.01 -14.55 19.89
N ALA A 123 -38.95 -14.60 19.08
CA ALA A 123 -37.89 -13.62 19.15
C ALA A 123 -38.53 -12.26 18.83
N ALA A 124 -38.95 -11.56 19.89
CA ALA A 124 -39.20 -10.16 19.80
C ALA A 124 -37.89 -9.54 19.29
N SER A 125 -37.93 -8.92 18.14
CA SER A 125 -36.88 -8.04 17.67
C SER A 125 -36.60 -7.09 18.80
N LYS A 126 -35.45 -7.27 19.48
CA LYS A 126 -34.98 -6.33 20.48
C LYS A 126 -34.83 -5.01 19.74
N THR A 127 -35.75 -4.10 19.93
CA THR A 127 -35.55 -2.69 19.62
C THR A 127 -34.25 -2.33 20.31
N GLY A 128 -33.22 -1.89 19.52
CA GLY A 128 -31.90 -1.61 20.04
C GLY A 128 -31.99 -0.64 21.22
N SER A 129 -31.12 -0.80 22.21
CA SER A 129 -31.02 0.13 23.33
C SER A 129 -30.82 1.55 22.83
N SER A 130 -31.54 2.52 23.37
CA SER A 130 -31.36 3.93 23.01
C SER A 130 -30.42 4.61 23.99
N GLY A 131 -29.52 5.43 23.44
CA GLY A 131 -28.56 6.23 24.19
C GLY A 131 -28.64 7.70 23.79
N ARG A 132 -27.94 8.55 24.53
CA ARG A 132 -27.87 10.00 24.31
C ARG A 132 -26.42 10.46 24.20
N ILE A 133 -26.14 11.34 23.26
CA ILE A 133 -24.81 11.98 23.11
C ILE A 133 -24.53 12.86 24.31
N ILE A 134 -23.38 12.60 24.99
CA ILE A 134 -22.92 13.41 26.14
C ILE A 134 -21.84 14.40 25.69
N ALA A 135 -20.88 13.94 24.88
CA ALA A 135 -19.75 14.74 24.44
C ALA A 135 -19.38 14.41 22.99
N VAL A 136 -18.88 15.42 22.27
CA VAL A 136 -18.34 15.29 20.92
C VAL A 136 -16.93 15.87 20.94
N ILE A 137 -15.92 15.05 20.58
CA ILE A 137 -14.50 15.38 20.63
C ILE A 137 -13.89 15.07 19.24
N GLY A 138 -14.07 15.97 18.28
CA GLY A 138 -13.70 15.70 16.90
C GLY A 138 -14.47 14.50 16.33
N ALA A 139 -13.77 13.49 15.84
CA ALA A 139 -14.36 12.26 15.31
C ALA A 139 -14.77 11.24 16.40
N VAL A 140 -14.57 11.56 17.69
CA VAL A 140 -14.96 10.70 18.81
C VAL A 140 -16.19 11.27 19.48
N VAL A 141 -17.18 10.42 19.76
CA VAL A 141 -18.46 10.78 20.39
C VAL A 141 -18.71 9.87 21.59
N ASP A 142 -18.96 10.47 22.74
CA ASP A 142 -19.32 9.74 23.96
C ASP A 142 -20.85 9.67 24.07
N VAL A 143 -21.38 8.46 24.19
CA VAL A 143 -22.82 8.16 24.25
C VAL A 143 -23.14 7.44 25.54
N GLN A 144 -24.15 7.91 26.26
CA GLN A 144 -24.66 7.28 27.48
C GLN A 144 -25.93 6.49 27.17
N PHE A 145 -26.02 5.29 27.72
CA PHE A 145 -27.15 4.41 27.61
C PHE A 145 -27.86 4.29 28.97
N ASP A 146 -29.18 4.27 28.93
CA ASP A 146 -29.99 4.09 30.16
C ASP A 146 -30.15 2.61 30.49
N GLU A 147 -30.22 1.74 29.46
CA GLU A 147 -30.40 0.29 29.58
C GLU A 147 -29.36 -0.47 28.73
N GLY A 148 -28.48 -1.24 29.39
CA GLY A 148 -27.54 -2.16 28.75
C GLY A 148 -26.53 -1.50 27.80
N LEU A 149 -25.25 -1.73 28.04
CA LEU A 149 -24.18 -1.23 27.16
C LEU A 149 -24.10 -2.05 25.86
N PRO A 150 -24.02 -1.40 24.68
CA PRO A 150 -23.74 -2.08 23.44
C PRO A 150 -22.33 -2.71 23.45
N PRO A 151 -22.14 -3.90 22.87
CA PRO A 151 -20.81 -4.50 22.72
C PRO A 151 -19.83 -3.61 21.95
N ILE A 152 -18.54 -3.82 22.16
CA ILE A 152 -17.48 -3.18 21.36
C ILE A 152 -17.63 -3.62 19.91
N LEU A 153 -17.36 -2.72 18.95
CA LEU A 153 -17.55 -2.84 17.51
C LEU A 153 -19.01 -2.78 17.01
N ASN A 154 -19.99 -2.65 17.91
CA ASN A 154 -21.35 -2.42 17.45
C ASN A 154 -21.50 -1.04 16.78
N ALA A 155 -22.40 -1.00 15.80
CA ALA A 155 -22.78 0.22 15.11
C ALA A 155 -23.96 0.90 15.80
N LEU A 156 -23.81 2.18 16.10
CA LEU A 156 -24.88 3.04 16.62
C LEU A 156 -25.31 4.00 15.51
N GLU A 157 -26.60 4.25 15.39
CA GLU A 157 -27.15 5.19 14.42
C GLU A 157 -27.71 6.43 15.12
N VAL A 158 -27.26 7.61 14.69
CA VAL A 158 -27.74 8.90 15.20
C VAL A 158 -29.05 9.27 14.54
N ARG A 159 -30.10 9.45 15.37
CA ARG A 159 -31.42 9.83 14.85
C ARG A 159 -31.52 11.31 14.48
N GLY A 160 -32.38 11.58 13.49
CA GLY A 160 -32.72 12.95 13.10
C GLY A 160 -31.62 13.69 12.35
N ARG A 161 -30.70 12.98 11.70
CA ARG A 161 -29.64 13.54 10.89
C ARG A 161 -29.72 13.11 9.42
N SER A 162 -29.39 14.02 8.53
CA SER A 162 -29.16 13.78 7.11
C SER A 162 -27.87 14.54 6.72
N PRO A 163 -26.83 13.88 6.15
CA PRO A 163 -26.73 12.45 5.86
C PRO A 163 -26.74 11.56 7.11
N ARG A 164 -26.98 10.26 6.91
CA ARG A 164 -26.99 9.24 7.97
C ARG A 164 -25.60 9.12 8.61
N LEU A 165 -25.55 9.22 9.93
CA LEU A 165 -24.29 9.08 10.68
C LEU A 165 -24.31 7.78 11.49
N VAL A 166 -23.26 6.97 11.25
CA VAL A 166 -22.99 5.75 12.00
C VAL A 166 -21.79 5.96 12.90
N LEU A 167 -21.91 5.54 14.15
CA LEU A 167 -20.85 5.56 15.16
C LEU A 167 -20.48 4.11 15.51
N GLU A 168 -19.22 3.78 15.58
CA GLU A 168 -18.73 2.46 16.01
C GLU A 168 -18.26 2.51 17.47
N VAL A 169 -18.71 1.59 18.30
CA VAL A 169 -18.30 1.51 19.72
C VAL A 169 -16.84 1.06 19.80
N ALA A 170 -15.98 1.92 20.34
CA ALA A 170 -14.54 1.66 20.47
C ALA A 170 -14.13 1.26 21.89
N GLN A 171 -14.81 1.77 22.91
CA GLN A 171 -14.43 1.57 24.32
C GLN A 171 -15.61 1.80 25.26
N HIS A 172 -15.68 1.04 26.34
CA HIS A 172 -16.55 1.32 27.48
C HIS A 172 -15.81 2.20 28.50
N LEU A 173 -16.41 3.32 28.86
CA LEU A 173 -15.84 4.26 29.85
C LEU A 173 -16.30 3.99 31.30
N GLY A 174 -17.32 3.18 31.48
CA GLY A 174 -18.03 3.00 32.75
C GLY A 174 -19.28 3.89 32.85
N GLU A 175 -20.04 3.77 33.94
CA GLU A 175 -21.25 4.57 34.22
C GLU A 175 -22.25 4.60 33.03
N SER A 176 -22.46 3.42 32.40
CA SER A 176 -23.32 3.28 31.22
C SER A 176 -22.92 4.12 30.01
N THR A 177 -21.65 4.54 29.94
CA THR A 177 -21.13 5.39 28.86
C THR A 177 -20.18 4.60 27.94
N VAL A 178 -20.37 4.76 26.65
CA VAL A 178 -19.49 4.20 25.61
C VAL A 178 -18.83 5.32 24.83
N ARG A 179 -17.57 5.11 24.46
CA ARG A 179 -16.83 5.97 23.55
C ARG A 179 -16.88 5.38 22.16
N THR A 180 -17.27 6.20 21.17
CA THR A 180 -17.49 5.77 19.80
C THR A 180 -16.65 6.57 18.82
N ILE A 181 -16.45 6.00 17.64
CA ILE A 181 -15.75 6.61 16.51
C ILE A 181 -16.78 6.88 15.42
N ALA A 182 -16.83 8.12 14.93
CA ALA A 182 -17.74 8.51 13.86
C ALA A 182 -17.19 8.08 12.49
N MET A 183 -18.08 7.53 11.64
CA MET A 183 -17.77 7.14 10.28
C MET A 183 -18.00 8.26 9.25
N ASP A 184 -18.56 9.38 9.68
CA ASP A 184 -18.75 10.60 8.88
C ASP A 184 -18.55 11.84 9.76
N GLY A 185 -18.62 13.04 9.17
CA GLY A 185 -18.45 14.31 9.86
C GLY A 185 -19.36 14.44 11.09
N THR A 186 -18.85 14.99 12.17
CA THR A 186 -19.56 15.17 13.45
C THR A 186 -20.15 16.58 13.62
N GLU A 187 -19.98 17.44 12.60
CA GLU A 187 -20.48 18.82 12.64
C GLU A 187 -22.01 18.84 12.78
N GLY A 188 -22.48 19.70 13.68
CA GLY A 188 -23.92 19.84 13.96
C GLY A 188 -24.51 18.81 14.91
N LEU A 189 -23.69 17.91 15.49
CA LEU A 189 -24.15 17.07 16.60
C LEU A 189 -24.39 17.89 17.87
N VAL A 190 -25.50 17.60 18.54
CA VAL A 190 -25.90 18.30 19.77
C VAL A 190 -25.93 17.30 20.93
N ARG A 191 -25.52 17.77 22.13
CA ARG A 191 -25.69 16.99 23.36
C ARG A 191 -27.16 16.67 23.62
N GLY A 192 -27.41 15.43 24.04
CA GLY A 192 -28.78 14.95 24.27
C GLY A 192 -29.44 14.36 23.02
N GLN A 193 -28.80 14.41 21.85
CA GLN A 193 -29.31 13.78 20.63
C GLN A 193 -29.35 12.27 20.80
N GLU A 194 -30.42 11.64 20.30
CA GLU A 194 -30.67 10.21 20.44
C GLU A 194 -29.81 9.38 19.49
N CYS A 195 -29.19 8.34 20.04
CA CYS A 195 -28.49 7.30 19.30
C CYS A 195 -29.13 5.94 19.58
N VAL A 196 -29.24 5.12 18.56
CA VAL A 196 -29.85 3.79 18.68
C VAL A 196 -28.81 2.73 18.31
N ASP A 197 -28.66 1.70 19.16
CA ASP A 197 -27.85 0.54 18.86
C ASP A 197 -28.53 -0.29 17.77
N THR A 198 -27.80 -0.63 16.71
CA THR A 198 -28.29 -1.51 15.64
C THR A 198 -28.27 -2.99 16.02
N GLY A 199 -27.67 -3.33 17.19
CA GLY A 199 -27.53 -4.70 17.69
C GLY A 199 -26.50 -5.55 16.94
N SER A 200 -25.71 -4.95 16.06
CA SER A 200 -24.66 -5.62 15.29
C SER A 200 -23.55 -4.63 14.89
N SER A 201 -22.41 -5.16 14.45
CA SER A 201 -21.36 -4.35 13.84
C SER A 201 -21.83 -3.74 12.50
N ILE A 202 -21.00 -2.84 11.94
CA ILE A 202 -21.27 -2.24 10.62
C ILE A 202 -21.42 -3.34 9.58
N LYS A 203 -22.58 -3.37 8.89
CA LYS A 203 -22.89 -4.31 7.83
C LYS A 203 -23.03 -3.60 6.51
N ILE A 204 -22.32 -4.09 5.51
CA ILE A 204 -22.29 -3.57 4.16
C ILE A 204 -23.01 -4.51 3.19
N PRO A 205 -23.58 -4.00 2.09
CA PRO A 205 -24.08 -4.84 1.03
C PRO A 205 -22.93 -5.58 0.33
N VAL A 206 -23.11 -6.85 0.06
CA VAL A 206 -22.15 -7.70 -0.66
C VAL A 206 -22.87 -8.46 -1.76
N GLY A 207 -22.17 -8.80 -2.83
CA GLY A 207 -22.74 -9.58 -3.93
C GLY A 207 -22.44 -8.99 -5.32
N PRO A 208 -22.90 -9.66 -6.38
CA PRO A 208 -22.69 -9.21 -7.76
C PRO A 208 -23.25 -7.81 -8.04
N GLU A 209 -24.24 -7.38 -7.26
CA GLU A 209 -24.86 -6.06 -7.37
C GLU A 209 -23.93 -4.91 -6.98
N THR A 210 -22.79 -5.21 -6.33
CA THR A 210 -21.77 -4.22 -5.99
C THR A 210 -20.78 -3.98 -7.13
N LEU A 211 -20.76 -4.84 -8.16
CA LEU A 211 -19.85 -4.71 -9.29
C LEU A 211 -20.20 -3.47 -10.14
N GLY A 212 -19.19 -2.69 -10.49
CA GLY A 212 -19.34 -1.44 -11.22
C GLY A 212 -19.91 -0.28 -10.40
N ARG A 213 -20.02 -0.44 -9.06
CA ARG A 213 -20.55 0.57 -8.13
C ARG A 213 -19.42 1.13 -7.25
N ILE A 214 -19.63 2.35 -6.80
CA ILE A 214 -18.73 3.00 -5.82
C ILE A 214 -19.50 3.13 -4.50
N MET A 215 -18.90 2.62 -3.42
CA MET A 215 -19.46 2.63 -2.07
C MET A 215 -18.57 3.41 -1.10
N ASN A 216 -19.18 3.96 -0.06
CA ASN A 216 -18.48 4.49 1.11
C ASN A 216 -18.18 3.38 2.15
N VAL A 217 -17.61 3.77 3.29
CA VAL A 217 -17.23 2.84 4.38
C VAL A 217 -18.40 2.06 4.97
N ILE A 218 -19.61 2.61 4.97
CA ILE A 218 -20.83 1.98 5.49
C ILE A 218 -21.65 1.26 4.42
N GLY A 219 -21.10 1.16 3.19
CA GLY A 219 -21.73 0.47 2.06
C GLY A 219 -22.83 1.26 1.37
N GLU A 220 -22.91 2.57 1.56
CA GLU A 220 -23.81 3.43 0.80
C GLU A 220 -23.17 3.83 -0.53
N PRO A 221 -23.94 3.84 -1.63
CA PRO A 221 -23.43 4.24 -2.92
C PRO A 221 -23.19 5.75 -2.98
N ILE A 222 -22.04 6.15 -3.56
CA ILE A 222 -21.67 7.54 -3.78
C ILE A 222 -21.59 7.91 -5.27
N ASP A 223 -22.00 6.99 -6.14
CA ASP A 223 -21.97 7.10 -7.61
C ASP A 223 -23.25 7.70 -8.22
N GLU A 224 -24.18 8.20 -7.41
CA GLU A 224 -25.47 8.78 -7.80
C GLU A 224 -26.36 7.87 -8.67
N ARG A 225 -26.07 6.55 -8.69
CA ARG A 225 -26.80 5.55 -9.50
C ARG A 225 -27.92 4.84 -8.73
N GLY A 226 -28.35 5.41 -7.60
CA GLY A 226 -29.38 4.84 -6.73
C GLY A 226 -28.86 3.77 -5.76
N PRO A 227 -29.73 3.24 -4.88
CA PRO A 227 -29.34 2.28 -3.86
C PRO A 227 -28.82 0.97 -4.46
N ILE A 228 -28.00 0.25 -3.69
CA ILE A 228 -27.52 -1.09 -4.05
C ILE A 228 -28.51 -2.10 -3.44
N ASP A 229 -29.30 -2.75 -4.27
CA ASP A 229 -30.30 -3.74 -3.86
C ASP A 229 -29.66 -5.13 -3.68
N SER A 230 -28.73 -5.24 -2.74
CA SER A 230 -28.12 -6.51 -2.38
C SER A 230 -29.01 -7.28 -1.38
N LYS A 231 -29.17 -8.58 -1.62
CA LYS A 231 -29.91 -9.49 -0.74
C LYS A 231 -29.13 -9.85 0.53
N MET A 232 -27.78 -9.76 0.46
CA MET A 232 -26.90 -10.16 1.54
C MET A 232 -26.13 -8.95 2.08
N ARG A 233 -25.95 -8.94 3.39
CA ARG A 233 -25.10 -7.96 4.08
C ARG A 233 -24.12 -8.71 4.97
N ALA A 234 -22.85 -8.34 4.89
CA ALA A 234 -21.76 -8.91 5.70
C ALA A 234 -21.19 -7.86 6.66
N SER A 235 -20.71 -8.32 7.81
CA SER A 235 -20.00 -7.49 8.79
C SER A 235 -18.60 -7.15 8.27
N ILE A 236 -18.15 -5.91 8.47
CA ILE A 236 -16.77 -5.52 8.16
C ILE A 236 -15.76 -6.11 9.15
N HIS A 237 -16.19 -6.49 10.35
CA HIS A 237 -15.41 -7.16 11.37
C HIS A 237 -15.66 -8.67 11.31
N ALA A 238 -15.01 -9.34 10.35
CA ALA A 238 -14.97 -10.78 10.25
C ALA A 238 -13.63 -11.30 10.83
N GLU A 239 -13.66 -12.52 11.32
CA GLU A 239 -12.44 -13.24 11.71
C GLU A 239 -11.72 -13.80 10.48
N ALA A 240 -10.41 -14.06 10.60
CA ALA A 240 -9.66 -14.73 9.57
C ALA A 240 -10.18 -16.18 9.37
N PRO A 241 -10.07 -16.74 8.15
CA PRO A 241 -10.46 -18.13 7.91
C PRO A 241 -9.72 -19.10 8.84
N GLU A 242 -10.42 -20.17 9.24
CA GLU A 242 -9.81 -21.22 10.06
C GLU A 242 -8.66 -21.90 9.31
N PHE A 243 -7.64 -22.34 10.06
CA PHE A 243 -6.47 -23.03 9.49
C PHE A 243 -6.84 -24.24 8.62
N VAL A 244 -7.93 -24.93 8.96
CA VAL A 244 -8.44 -26.09 8.20
C VAL A 244 -8.99 -25.70 6.81
N GLU A 245 -9.46 -24.48 6.65
CA GLU A 245 -10.02 -23.96 5.39
C GLU A 245 -8.96 -23.41 4.45
N MET A 246 -7.77 -23.11 4.95
CA MET A 246 -6.65 -22.58 4.16
C MET A 246 -6.09 -23.65 3.20
N SER A 247 -5.67 -23.21 2.00
CA SER A 247 -4.87 -24.02 1.08
C SER A 247 -3.39 -23.68 1.28
N THR A 248 -2.55 -24.70 1.13
CA THR A 248 -1.08 -24.58 1.18
C THR A 248 -0.47 -24.60 -0.23
N ASP A 249 -1.26 -24.72 -1.27
CA ASP A 249 -0.80 -24.76 -2.65
C ASP A 249 -0.28 -23.38 -3.07
N GLN A 250 0.93 -23.36 -3.60
CA GLN A 250 1.57 -22.14 -4.08
C GLN A 250 1.58 -22.16 -5.60
N GLU A 251 0.76 -21.32 -6.20
CA GLU A 251 0.67 -21.13 -7.64
C GLU A 251 1.10 -19.71 -8.01
N ILE A 252 1.66 -19.56 -9.23
CA ILE A 252 2.00 -18.26 -9.77
C ILE A 252 0.74 -17.62 -10.36
N LEU A 253 0.48 -16.36 -10.01
CA LEU A 253 -0.49 -15.52 -10.70
C LEU A 253 0.18 -14.87 -11.91
N GLU A 254 -0.11 -15.36 -13.11
CA GLU A 254 0.40 -14.74 -14.32
C GLU A 254 -0.26 -13.37 -14.54
N THR A 255 0.54 -12.31 -14.50
CA THR A 255 0.08 -10.93 -14.67
C THR A 255 0.11 -10.45 -16.11
N GLY A 256 0.87 -11.14 -16.97
CA GLY A 256 1.12 -10.72 -18.34
C GLY A 256 2.08 -9.53 -18.47
N ILE A 257 2.74 -9.14 -17.37
CA ILE A 257 3.73 -8.06 -17.32
C ILE A 257 5.13 -8.68 -17.17
N LYS A 258 5.95 -8.56 -18.20
CA LYS A 258 7.26 -9.24 -18.29
C LYS A 258 8.15 -9.08 -17.07
N VAL A 259 8.31 -7.85 -16.58
CA VAL A 259 9.21 -7.57 -15.46
C VAL A 259 8.70 -8.18 -14.15
N VAL A 260 7.39 -8.17 -13.93
CA VAL A 260 6.77 -8.75 -12.74
C VAL A 260 6.86 -10.26 -12.80
N ASP A 261 6.35 -10.86 -13.87
CA ASP A 261 6.26 -12.32 -14.00
C ASP A 261 7.63 -12.99 -13.98
N LEU A 262 8.67 -12.32 -14.53
CA LEU A 262 10.03 -12.89 -14.58
C LEU A 262 10.78 -12.76 -13.25
N LEU A 263 10.82 -11.54 -12.67
CA LEU A 263 11.76 -11.19 -11.60
C LEU A 263 11.13 -11.11 -10.20
N ALA A 264 9.85 -10.77 -10.14
CA ALA A 264 9.09 -10.70 -8.89
C ALA A 264 7.70 -11.31 -9.07
N PRO A 265 7.61 -12.62 -9.42
CA PRO A 265 6.33 -13.27 -9.69
C PRO A 265 5.40 -13.19 -8.47
N TYR A 266 4.12 -12.98 -8.74
CA TYR A 266 3.10 -12.88 -7.70
C TYR A 266 2.56 -14.27 -7.34
N ALA A 267 2.40 -14.52 -6.04
CA ALA A 267 1.71 -15.70 -5.55
C ALA A 267 0.20 -15.50 -5.63
N ARG A 268 -0.53 -16.52 -6.09
CA ARG A 268 -1.99 -16.58 -5.95
C ARG A 268 -2.35 -16.62 -4.46
N GLY A 269 -3.23 -15.72 -4.02
CA GLY A 269 -3.53 -15.54 -2.60
C GLY A 269 -2.42 -14.86 -1.79
N GLY A 270 -1.38 -14.35 -2.46
CA GLY A 270 -0.27 -13.62 -1.83
C GLY A 270 -0.56 -12.15 -1.57
N LYS A 271 0.29 -11.56 -0.76
CA LYS A 271 0.26 -10.15 -0.38
C LYS A 271 1.43 -9.42 -1.04
N ILE A 272 1.14 -8.54 -1.97
CA ILE A 272 2.12 -7.82 -2.77
C ILE A 272 2.19 -6.36 -2.33
N GLY A 273 3.38 -5.87 -1.99
CA GLY A 273 3.63 -4.47 -1.72
C GLY A 273 4.10 -3.74 -2.97
N LEU A 274 3.42 -2.66 -3.34
CA LEU A 274 3.79 -1.80 -4.45
C LEU A 274 4.38 -0.50 -3.91
N PHE A 275 5.69 -0.34 -4.07
CA PHE A 275 6.44 0.82 -3.61
C PHE A 275 6.72 1.76 -4.77
N GLY A 276 6.73 3.05 -4.51
CA GLY A 276 7.12 4.04 -5.50
C GLY A 276 6.70 5.45 -5.12
N GLY A 277 7.48 6.41 -5.57
CA GLY A 277 7.19 7.84 -5.41
C GLY A 277 6.00 8.29 -6.25
N ALA A 278 5.72 9.59 -6.23
CA ALA A 278 4.70 10.18 -7.10
C ALA A 278 5.18 10.21 -8.57
N GLY A 279 4.27 9.94 -9.51
CA GLY A 279 4.53 10.08 -10.93
C GLY A 279 5.30 8.93 -11.60
N VAL A 280 5.52 7.80 -10.90
CA VAL A 280 6.22 6.62 -11.47
C VAL A 280 5.27 5.61 -12.14
N GLY A 281 3.98 5.90 -12.22
CA GLY A 281 3.00 5.05 -12.90
C GLY A 281 2.33 3.98 -12.03
N LYS A 282 2.26 4.14 -10.70
CA LYS A 282 1.56 3.20 -9.80
C LYS A 282 0.12 2.92 -10.24
N THR A 283 -0.66 3.98 -10.43
CA THR A 283 -2.08 3.88 -10.80
C THR A 283 -2.27 3.15 -12.13
N VAL A 284 -1.42 3.46 -13.13
CA VAL A 284 -1.47 2.80 -14.44
C VAL A 284 -1.15 1.31 -14.33
N LEU A 285 -0.16 0.94 -13.50
CA LEU A 285 0.18 -0.45 -13.24
C LEU A 285 -0.98 -1.20 -12.54
N ILE A 286 -1.63 -0.56 -11.57
CA ILE A 286 -2.80 -1.13 -10.88
C ILE A 286 -3.94 -1.36 -11.88
N MET A 287 -4.24 -0.38 -12.72
CA MET A 287 -5.28 -0.52 -13.76
C MET A 287 -4.97 -1.63 -14.75
N GLU A 288 -3.72 -1.73 -15.19
CA GLU A 288 -3.29 -2.80 -16.09
C GLU A 288 -3.45 -4.19 -15.45
N LEU A 289 -3.09 -4.34 -14.17
CA LEU A 289 -3.30 -5.58 -13.43
C LEU A 289 -4.78 -5.93 -13.31
N ILE A 290 -5.65 -4.97 -13.01
CA ILE A 290 -7.12 -5.17 -12.96
C ILE A 290 -7.62 -5.68 -14.31
N ASN A 291 -7.23 -5.02 -15.38
CA ASN A 291 -7.65 -5.37 -16.72
C ASN A 291 -7.14 -6.77 -17.15
N ASN A 292 -5.87 -7.07 -16.87
CA ASN A 292 -5.26 -8.34 -17.23
C ASN A 292 -5.88 -9.51 -16.47
N VAL A 293 -6.11 -9.38 -15.17
CA VAL A 293 -6.79 -10.42 -14.37
C VAL A 293 -8.23 -10.59 -14.81
N ALA A 294 -8.96 -9.52 -15.08
CA ALA A 294 -10.33 -9.61 -15.56
C ALA A 294 -10.44 -10.33 -16.91
N ARG A 295 -9.44 -10.16 -17.79
CA ARG A 295 -9.41 -10.80 -19.13
C ARG A 295 -8.83 -12.21 -19.12
N ALA A 296 -7.69 -12.43 -18.45
CA ALA A 296 -6.98 -13.70 -18.48
C ALA A 296 -7.61 -14.74 -17.55
N HIS A 297 -8.03 -14.34 -16.35
CA HIS A 297 -8.51 -15.26 -15.33
C HIS A 297 -10.03 -15.17 -15.10
N GLY A 298 -10.70 -14.17 -15.66
CA GLY A 298 -12.15 -13.96 -15.48
C GLY A 298 -12.55 -13.60 -14.05
N GLY A 299 -11.60 -13.39 -13.15
CA GLY A 299 -11.77 -13.08 -11.74
C GLY A 299 -12.37 -11.69 -11.49
N TYR A 300 -12.78 -11.48 -10.26
CA TYR A 300 -13.26 -10.16 -9.81
C TYR A 300 -12.15 -9.36 -9.15
N SER A 301 -12.28 -8.04 -9.23
CA SER A 301 -11.36 -7.13 -8.56
C SER A 301 -12.13 -6.24 -7.59
N VAL A 302 -11.52 -5.94 -6.46
CA VAL A 302 -12.04 -4.96 -5.48
C VAL A 302 -10.97 -3.90 -5.27
N PHE A 303 -11.33 -2.65 -5.43
CA PHE A 303 -10.43 -1.53 -5.20
C PHE A 303 -10.86 -0.76 -3.96
N ALA A 304 -10.00 -0.71 -2.95
CA ALA A 304 -10.19 0.05 -1.73
C ALA A 304 -9.30 1.29 -1.73
N GLY A 305 -9.90 2.45 -1.98
CA GLY A 305 -9.22 3.75 -1.90
C GLY A 305 -9.18 4.26 -0.46
N VAL A 306 -8.02 4.15 0.18
CA VAL A 306 -7.83 4.48 1.61
C VAL A 306 -7.07 5.79 1.74
N GLY A 307 -7.77 6.88 2.06
CA GLY A 307 -7.16 8.17 2.31
C GLY A 307 -6.41 8.78 1.11
N GLU A 308 -6.81 8.43 -0.11
CA GLU A 308 -6.25 9.01 -1.33
C GLU A 308 -7.02 10.26 -1.78
N ARG A 309 -6.50 10.93 -2.79
CA ARG A 309 -7.10 12.16 -3.30
C ARG A 309 -8.39 11.84 -4.07
N THR A 310 -9.46 12.55 -3.75
CA THR A 310 -10.76 12.40 -4.42
C THR A 310 -10.67 12.55 -5.93
N ARG A 311 -9.81 13.46 -6.43
CA ARG A 311 -9.59 13.66 -7.86
C ARG A 311 -9.00 12.40 -8.51
N GLU A 312 -7.98 11.80 -7.91
CA GLU A 312 -7.32 10.60 -8.44
C GLU A 312 -8.27 9.40 -8.46
N GLY A 313 -9.11 9.26 -7.42
CA GLY A 313 -10.15 8.24 -7.39
C GLY A 313 -11.23 8.43 -8.47
N ASN A 314 -11.60 9.68 -8.78
CA ASN A 314 -12.53 9.99 -9.83
C ASN A 314 -11.93 9.76 -11.23
N ASP A 315 -10.68 10.19 -11.44
CA ASP A 315 -9.94 9.96 -12.69
C ASP A 315 -9.85 8.44 -12.96
N LEU A 316 -9.48 7.64 -11.96
CA LEU A 316 -9.43 6.16 -12.03
C LEU A 316 -10.78 5.55 -12.45
N TYR A 317 -11.88 6.02 -11.87
CA TYR A 317 -13.22 5.52 -12.21
C TYR A 317 -13.57 5.82 -13.67
N HIS A 318 -13.29 7.03 -14.14
CA HIS A 318 -13.54 7.41 -15.53
C HIS A 318 -12.67 6.63 -16.52
N GLU A 319 -11.40 6.39 -16.20
CA GLU A 319 -10.51 5.58 -17.00
C GLU A 319 -10.98 4.12 -17.08
N MET A 320 -11.48 3.54 -15.98
CA MET A 320 -12.09 2.19 -15.98
C MET A 320 -13.37 2.12 -16.82
N ILE A 321 -14.12 3.20 -16.93
CA ILE A 321 -15.30 3.27 -17.82
C ILE A 321 -14.85 3.33 -19.28
N MET A 322 -13.87 4.17 -19.61
CA MET A 322 -13.37 4.32 -20.98
C MET A 322 -12.73 3.03 -21.52
N THR A 323 -12.07 2.28 -20.67
CA THR A 323 -11.42 1.00 -21.02
C THR A 323 -12.37 -0.20 -20.99
N GLY A 324 -13.63 0.02 -20.55
CA GLY A 324 -14.67 -1.02 -20.55
C GLY A 324 -14.55 -2.04 -19.42
N VAL A 325 -13.70 -1.81 -18.42
CA VAL A 325 -13.62 -2.63 -17.19
C VAL A 325 -14.88 -2.42 -16.33
N VAL A 326 -15.39 -1.19 -16.31
CA VAL A 326 -16.68 -0.83 -15.70
C VAL A 326 -17.71 -0.56 -16.80
N ASP A 327 -18.73 -1.39 -16.88
CA ASP A 327 -19.85 -1.22 -17.81
C ASP A 327 -21.01 -0.53 -17.09
N LEU A 328 -21.31 0.70 -17.51
CA LEU A 328 -22.40 1.50 -16.93
C LEU A 328 -23.79 1.00 -17.33
N LYS A 329 -23.93 0.32 -18.46
CA LYS A 329 -25.21 -0.11 -19.06
C LYS A 329 -25.48 -1.61 -18.91
N GLY A 330 -24.44 -2.41 -18.78
CA GLY A 330 -24.50 -3.86 -18.69
C GLY A 330 -24.25 -4.38 -17.27
N LYS A 331 -24.25 -5.72 -17.16
CA LYS A 331 -23.91 -6.44 -15.93
C LYS A 331 -22.51 -7.07 -16.00
N ASN A 332 -21.67 -6.59 -16.94
CA ASN A 332 -20.38 -7.21 -17.22
C ASN A 332 -19.23 -6.58 -16.45
N SER A 333 -19.52 -5.65 -15.54
CA SER A 333 -18.49 -5.06 -14.68
C SER A 333 -17.82 -6.14 -13.83
N LYS A 334 -16.46 -6.06 -13.72
CA LYS A 334 -15.64 -7.00 -12.97
C LYS A 334 -14.98 -6.39 -11.72
N VAL A 335 -15.24 -5.11 -11.46
CA VAL A 335 -14.62 -4.35 -10.38
C VAL A 335 -15.66 -3.75 -9.47
N SER A 336 -15.45 -3.84 -8.15
CA SER A 336 -16.17 -3.10 -7.12
C SER A 336 -15.24 -2.06 -6.50
N LEU A 337 -15.73 -0.84 -6.29
CA LEU A 337 -14.95 0.30 -5.79
C LEU A 337 -15.46 0.71 -4.41
N VAL A 338 -14.55 0.85 -3.46
CA VAL A 338 -14.86 1.30 -2.09
C VAL A 338 -13.95 2.46 -1.74
N TYR A 339 -14.50 3.64 -1.48
CA TYR A 339 -13.73 4.85 -1.23
C TYR A 339 -13.91 5.38 0.19
N GLY A 340 -12.77 5.70 0.83
CA GLY A 340 -12.67 6.49 2.05
C GLY A 340 -11.54 7.49 1.86
N GLN A 341 -11.85 8.61 1.21
CA GLN A 341 -10.88 9.58 0.69
C GLN A 341 -10.28 10.47 1.79
N MET A 342 -9.28 11.33 1.42
CA MET A 342 -8.59 12.21 2.37
C MET A 342 -9.49 13.19 3.12
N ASN A 343 -10.61 13.57 2.52
CA ASN A 343 -11.57 14.51 3.10
C ASN A 343 -12.48 13.86 4.16
N GLU A 344 -12.50 12.54 4.24
CA GLU A 344 -13.32 11.82 5.21
C GLU A 344 -12.65 11.76 6.59
N PRO A 345 -13.44 11.60 7.67
CA PRO A 345 -12.91 11.52 9.03
C PRO A 345 -12.03 10.28 9.21
N PRO A 346 -11.15 10.27 10.23
CA PRO A 346 -10.22 9.17 10.45
C PRO A 346 -10.92 7.84 10.75
N GLY A 347 -12.14 7.85 11.28
CA GLY A 347 -12.94 6.64 11.48
C GLY A 347 -13.23 5.92 10.16
N ALA A 348 -13.70 6.66 9.14
CA ALA A 348 -13.95 6.13 7.82
C ALA A 348 -12.67 5.58 7.16
N ARG A 349 -11.60 6.37 7.15
CA ARG A 349 -10.30 5.97 6.58
C ARG A 349 -9.71 4.72 7.23
N ALA A 350 -9.94 4.52 8.53
CA ALA A 350 -9.48 3.35 9.27
C ALA A 350 -10.33 2.09 9.03
N ARG A 351 -11.50 2.20 8.40
CA ARG A 351 -12.42 1.06 8.19
C ARG A 351 -12.65 0.71 6.72
N VAL A 352 -12.40 1.64 5.80
CA VAL A 352 -12.67 1.43 4.37
C VAL A 352 -11.89 0.24 3.78
N ALA A 353 -10.66 -0.02 4.22
CA ALA A 353 -9.91 -1.21 3.81
C ALA A 353 -10.62 -2.52 4.24
N LEU A 354 -11.20 -2.54 5.44
CA LEU A 354 -11.98 -3.68 5.93
C LEU A 354 -13.27 -3.86 5.12
N THR A 355 -13.91 -2.76 4.73
CA THR A 355 -15.09 -2.78 3.86
C THR A 355 -14.75 -3.41 2.50
N GLY A 356 -13.68 -2.97 1.85
CA GLY A 356 -13.20 -3.57 0.60
C GLY A 356 -12.87 -5.05 0.74
N LEU A 357 -12.16 -5.41 1.82
CA LEU A 357 -11.81 -6.79 2.12
C LEU A 357 -13.06 -7.68 2.32
N THR A 358 -14.09 -7.18 3.00
CA THR A 358 -15.34 -7.93 3.21
C THR A 358 -16.09 -8.20 1.89
N VAL A 359 -16.04 -7.26 0.94
CA VAL A 359 -16.59 -7.51 -0.42
C VAL A 359 -15.77 -8.59 -1.14
N ALA A 360 -14.44 -8.56 -1.01
CA ALA A 360 -13.58 -9.57 -1.60
C ALA A 360 -13.80 -10.97 -0.99
N GLU A 361 -13.96 -11.05 0.32
CA GLU A 361 -14.27 -12.30 1.03
C GLU A 361 -15.57 -12.93 0.56
N TYR A 362 -16.59 -12.15 0.28
CA TYR A 362 -17.85 -12.67 -0.27
C TYR A 362 -17.61 -13.41 -1.60
N PHE A 363 -16.87 -12.81 -2.53
CA PHE A 363 -16.59 -13.44 -3.83
C PHE A 363 -15.70 -14.68 -3.69
N ARG A 364 -14.74 -14.68 -2.74
CA ARG A 364 -13.91 -15.85 -2.43
C ARG A 364 -14.74 -17.01 -1.84
N ASP A 365 -15.54 -16.73 -0.82
CA ASP A 365 -16.13 -17.77 0.04
C ASP A 365 -17.49 -18.26 -0.48
N GLN A 366 -18.30 -17.39 -1.11
CA GLN A 366 -19.63 -17.71 -1.61
C GLN A 366 -19.62 -18.06 -3.09
N GLU A 367 -18.86 -17.34 -3.91
CA GLU A 367 -18.81 -17.57 -5.35
C GLU A 367 -17.60 -18.43 -5.78
N GLY A 368 -16.66 -18.69 -4.86
CA GLY A 368 -15.49 -19.54 -5.12
C GLY A 368 -14.57 -18.96 -6.20
N GLN A 369 -14.47 -17.63 -6.26
CA GLN A 369 -13.69 -16.94 -7.28
C GLN A 369 -12.32 -16.51 -6.76
N ASP A 370 -11.41 -16.32 -7.69
CA ASP A 370 -10.15 -15.64 -7.41
C ASP A 370 -10.36 -14.14 -7.49
N VAL A 371 -10.05 -13.47 -6.39
CA VAL A 371 -10.29 -12.04 -6.22
C VAL A 371 -8.97 -11.29 -6.12
N LEU A 372 -8.85 -10.21 -6.87
CA LEU A 372 -7.74 -9.28 -6.75
C LEU A 372 -8.18 -8.08 -5.91
N LEU A 373 -7.57 -7.92 -4.74
CA LEU A 373 -7.85 -6.82 -3.83
C LEU A 373 -6.76 -5.76 -3.92
N PHE A 374 -7.13 -4.56 -4.35
CA PHE A 374 -6.24 -3.40 -4.33
C PHE A 374 -6.50 -2.54 -3.11
N ILE A 375 -5.46 -2.13 -2.40
CA ILE A 375 -5.53 -1.20 -1.28
C ILE A 375 -4.59 -0.03 -1.59
N ASP A 376 -5.15 1.13 -1.85
CA ASP A 376 -4.39 2.35 -2.11
C ASP A 376 -4.88 3.45 -1.17
N ASN A 377 -4.18 3.78 -0.11
CA ASN A 377 -2.82 3.42 0.30
C ASN A 377 -2.85 2.82 1.71
N ILE A 378 -2.18 1.69 1.93
CA ILE A 378 -2.21 1.01 3.24
C ILE A 378 -1.59 1.86 4.37
N PHE A 379 -0.63 2.73 4.06
CA PHE A 379 -0.07 3.66 5.03
C PHE A 379 -1.14 4.58 5.64
N ARG A 380 -2.14 4.99 4.83
CA ARG A 380 -3.23 5.86 5.31
C ARG A 380 -4.16 5.15 6.30
N PHE A 381 -4.28 3.84 6.19
CA PHE A 381 -4.97 3.01 7.20
C PHE A 381 -4.27 3.13 8.56
N THR A 382 -2.94 2.99 8.60
CA THR A 382 -2.18 3.12 9.85
C THR A 382 -2.19 4.56 10.39
N GLN A 383 -2.10 5.55 9.51
CA GLN A 383 -2.21 6.97 9.88
C GLN A 383 -3.57 7.27 10.53
N ALA A 384 -4.66 6.85 9.91
CA ALA A 384 -6.01 7.03 10.45
C ALA A 384 -6.16 6.32 11.82
N GLY A 385 -5.58 5.12 11.97
CA GLY A 385 -5.52 4.41 13.24
C GLY A 385 -4.79 5.19 14.35
N SER A 386 -3.68 5.87 14.02
CA SER A 386 -2.96 6.72 14.97
C SER A 386 -3.76 7.96 15.40
N GLU A 387 -4.44 8.60 14.45
CA GLU A 387 -5.33 9.74 14.71
C GLU A 387 -6.49 9.34 15.64
N VAL A 388 -7.15 8.21 15.35
CA VAL A 388 -8.22 7.65 16.21
C VAL A 388 -7.68 7.31 17.60
N SER A 389 -6.53 6.65 17.70
CA SER A 389 -5.91 6.27 18.98
C SER A 389 -5.59 7.48 19.85
N ALA A 390 -5.11 8.57 19.25
CA ALA A 390 -4.85 9.82 19.94
C ALA A 390 -6.15 10.45 20.48
N LEU A 391 -7.22 10.46 19.69
CA LEU A 391 -8.55 10.96 20.11
C LEU A 391 -9.18 10.10 21.21
N LEU A 392 -8.92 8.79 21.21
CA LEU A 392 -9.34 7.88 22.29
C LEU A 392 -8.54 8.06 23.59
N GLY A 393 -7.47 8.87 23.57
CA GLY A 393 -6.61 9.12 24.73
C GLY A 393 -5.64 7.97 25.06
N ARG A 394 -5.32 7.12 24.11
CA ARG A 394 -4.32 6.05 24.27
C ARG A 394 -2.91 6.64 24.23
N ILE A 395 -2.00 6.11 25.05
CA ILE A 395 -0.60 6.55 25.07
C ILE A 395 0.05 6.11 23.73
N PRO A 396 0.63 7.05 22.96
CA PRO A 396 1.28 6.71 21.69
C PRO A 396 2.53 5.85 21.89
N SER A 397 2.82 4.99 20.93
CA SER A 397 4.04 4.22 20.86
C SER A 397 5.16 4.99 20.11
N ALA A 398 6.18 4.31 19.63
CA ALA A 398 7.29 4.93 18.90
C ALA A 398 6.79 5.76 17.70
N VAL A 399 7.41 6.91 17.46
CA VAL A 399 7.11 7.85 16.37
C VAL A 399 5.66 8.38 16.37
N GLY A 400 4.91 8.16 17.46
CA GLY A 400 3.53 8.65 17.59
C GLY A 400 2.45 7.70 17.08
N TYR A 401 2.79 6.48 16.67
CA TYR A 401 1.82 5.48 16.24
C TYR A 401 1.01 4.88 17.40
N GLN A 402 -0.12 4.26 17.07
CA GLN A 402 -0.95 3.54 18.03
C GLN A 402 -0.20 2.33 18.61
N PRO A 403 -0.43 1.98 19.90
CA PRO A 403 0.20 0.81 20.51
C PRO A 403 -0.27 -0.52 19.89
N THR A 404 -1.42 -0.52 19.22
CA THR A 404 -2.04 -1.68 18.56
C THR A 404 -1.67 -1.80 17.07
N LEU A 405 -0.67 -1.06 16.57
CA LEU A 405 -0.30 -1.01 15.15
C LEU A 405 -0.12 -2.42 14.54
N ALA A 406 0.70 -3.25 15.16
CA ALA A 406 0.98 -4.60 14.65
C ALA A 406 -0.26 -5.49 14.70
N THR A 407 -1.09 -5.38 15.74
CA THR A 407 -2.31 -6.18 15.89
C THR A 407 -3.36 -5.76 14.87
N ASP A 408 -3.60 -4.45 14.70
CA ASP A 408 -4.59 -3.92 13.76
C ASP A 408 -4.22 -4.30 12.31
N MET A 409 -2.93 -4.18 11.97
CA MET A 409 -2.41 -4.59 10.66
C MET A 409 -2.51 -6.10 10.48
N GLY A 410 -2.07 -6.89 11.47
CA GLY A 410 -2.11 -8.35 11.43
C GLY A 410 -3.52 -8.89 11.25
N THR A 411 -4.49 -8.38 12.02
CA THR A 411 -5.89 -8.81 11.92
C THR A 411 -6.46 -8.61 10.51
N MET A 412 -6.12 -7.51 9.84
CA MET A 412 -6.54 -7.28 8.46
C MET A 412 -5.78 -8.20 7.48
N GLN A 413 -4.47 -8.31 7.63
CA GLN A 413 -3.61 -9.06 6.70
C GLN A 413 -3.88 -10.57 6.74
N GLU A 414 -4.20 -11.17 7.90
CA GLU A 414 -4.49 -12.59 8.02
C GLU A 414 -5.81 -13.02 7.38
N ARG A 415 -6.73 -12.10 7.12
CA ARG A 415 -7.96 -12.34 6.35
C ARG A 415 -7.68 -12.52 4.85
N ILE A 416 -6.55 -11.96 4.37
CA ILE A 416 -6.10 -12.04 2.97
C ILE A 416 -5.34 -13.36 2.80
N THR A 417 -6.00 -14.37 2.28
CA THR A 417 -5.42 -15.71 2.14
C THR A 417 -6.16 -16.53 1.08
N THR A 418 -5.54 -17.63 0.67
CA THR A 418 -6.15 -18.65 -0.18
C THR A 418 -6.90 -19.65 0.69
N THR A 419 -8.17 -19.87 0.35
CA THR A 419 -8.99 -20.93 0.92
C THR A 419 -9.16 -22.05 -0.10
N LYS A 420 -9.69 -23.20 0.35
CA LYS A 420 -10.05 -24.32 -0.54
C LYS A 420 -11.11 -23.97 -1.59
N LYS A 421 -11.83 -22.86 -1.41
CA LYS A 421 -12.91 -22.40 -2.31
C LYS A 421 -12.43 -21.40 -3.34
N GLY A 422 -11.54 -20.50 -2.98
CA GLY A 422 -11.04 -19.42 -3.82
C GLY A 422 -9.88 -18.69 -3.16
N SER A 423 -9.32 -17.68 -3.81
CA SER A 423 -8.18 -16.91 -3.31
C SER A 423 -8.45 -15.41 -3.28
N ILE A 424 -7.81 -14.71 -2.34
CA ILE A 424 -7.70 -13.25 -2.38
C ILE A 424 -6.22 -12.91 -2.52
N THR A 425 -5.84 -12.40 -3.67
CA THR A 425 -4.50 -11.82 -3.89
C THR A 425 -4.58 -10.32 -3.67
N SER A 426 -3.73 -9.77 -2.80
CA SER A 426 -3.75 -8.33 -2.55
C SER A 426 -2.54 -7.61 -3.13
N VAL A 427 -2.81 -6.48 -3.78
CA VAL A 427 -1.80 -5.50 -4.20
C VAL A 427 -1.99 -4.24 -3.39
N GLN A 428 -1.02 -3.95 -2.55
CA GLN A 428 -1.10 -2.89 -1.55
C GLN A 428 -0.10 -1.79 -1.92
N ALA A 429 -0.60 -0.61 -2.28
CA ALA A 429 0.26 0.55 -2.47
C ALA A 429 0.77 1.01 -1.10
N ILE A 430 2.08 1.17 -0.98
CA ILE A 430 2.74 1.55 0.26
C ILE A 430 3.46 2.87 0.05
N TYR A 431 3.08 3.87 0.83
CA TYR A 431 3.80 5.13 0.92
C TYR A 431 4.82 5.02 2.05
N VAL A 432 6.05 5.38 1.75
CA VAL A 432 7.15 5.41 2.73
C VAL A 432 7.41 6.87 3.10
N PRO A 433 7.12 7.29 4.35
CA PRO A 433 7.38 8.66 4.78
C PRO A 433 8.87 8.99 4.71
N ALA A 434 9.22 10.09 4.04
CA ALA A 434 10.60 10.57 3.90
C ALA A 434 11.60 9.54 3.32
N ASP A 435 11.09 8.54 2.58
CA ASP A 435 11.86 7.41 2.05
C ASP A 435 12.58 6.58 3.14
N ASP A 436 12.08 6.64 4.40
CA ASP A 436 12.62 5.90 5.54
C ASP A 436 11.91 4.56 5.74
N LEU A 437 12.53 3.49 5.29
CA LEU A 437 12.03 2.12 5.44
C LEU A 437 12.06 1.61 6.88
N THR A 438 12.73 2.32 7.80
CA THR A 438 12.80 1.93 9.22
C THR A 438 11.63 2.45 10.05
N ASP A 439 10.76 3.28 9.45
CA ASP A 439 9.52 3.72 10.09
C ASP A 439 8.65 2.52 10.50
N PRO A 440 8.05 2.52 11.72
CA PRO A 440 7.27 1.39 12.23
C PRO A 440 6.11 0.93 11.32
N ALA A 441 5.46 1.83 10.58
CA ALA A 441 4.32 1.46 9.74
C ALA A 441 4.74 0.67 8.49
N PRO A 442 5.68 1.14 7.63
CA PRO A 442 6.26 0.33 6.57
C PRO A 442 6.87 -0.97 7.09
N ALA A 443 7.69 -0.92 8.15
CA ALA A 443 8.36 -2.09 8.70
C ALA A 443 7.38 -3.20 9.12
N THR A 444 6.27 -2.84 9.77
CA THR A 444 5.22 -3.80 10.14
C THR A 444 4.52 -4.36 8.90
N THR A 445 4.29 -3.53 7.89
CA THR A 445 3.66 -3.97 6.64
C THR A 445 4.57 -4.95 5.89
N PHE A 446 5.88 -4.68 5.78
CA PHE A 446 6.84 -5.57 5.12
C PHE A 446 6.87 -6.98 5.69
N ALA A 447 6.64 -7.13 7.00
CA ALA A 447 6.63 -8.44 7.64
C ALA A 447 5.56 -9.38 7.09
N HIS A 448 4.46 -8.83 6.56
CA HIS A 448 3.32 -9.57 6.02
C HIS A 448 3.40 -9.81 4.50
N LEU A 449 4.30 -9.13 3.79
CA LEU A 449 4.37 -9.22 2.33
C LEU A 449 5.07 -10.48 1.83
N ASP A 450 4.54 -11.05 0.74
CA ASP A 450 5.13 -12.18 0.03
C ASP A 450 5.99 -11.73 -1.16
N ALA A 451 5.62 -10.62 -1.80
CA ALA A 451 6.39 -10.00 -2.86
C ALA A 451 6.41 -8.48 -2.71
N THR A 452 7.50 -7.88 -3.17
CA THR A 452 7.67 -6.43 -3.22
C THR A 452 8.00 -6.00 -4.65
N THR A 453 7.25 -5.05 -5.17
CA THR A 453 7.49 -4.41 -6.47
C THR A 453 7.85 -2.96 -6.22
N VAL A 454 9.07 -2.59 -6.57
CA VAL A 454 9.58 -1.23 -6.37
C VAL A 454 9.58 -0.49 -7.70
N LEU A 455 8.87 0.63 -7.75
CA LEU A 455 8.86 1.55 -8.89
C LEU A 455 9.89 2.65 -8.68
N SER A 456 10.90 2.70 -9.56
CA SER A 456 12.02 3.62 -9.50
C SER A 456 11.79 4.83 -10.40
N ARG A 457 12.03 6.03 -9.86
CA ARG A 457 12.00 7.27 -10.63
C ARG A 457 13.12 7.32 -11.66
N GLY A 458 14.31 6.81 -11.33
CA GLY A 458 15.43 6.77 -12.26
C GLY A 458 15.15 5.95 -13.52
N ILE A 459 14.36 4.86 -13.40
CA ILE A 459 13.93 4.05 -14.54
C ILE A 459 12.85 4.79 -15.36
N ALA A 460 11.93 5.49 -14.68
CA ALA A 460 10.92 6.31 -15.35
C ALA A 460 11.55 7.46 -16.15
N GLU A 461 12.61 8.08 -15.65
CA GLU A 461 13.37 9.15 -16.33
C GLU A 461 14.08 8.63 -17.60
N LEU A 462 14.43 7.34 -17.66
CA LEU A 462 14.93 6.70 -18.86
C LEU A 462 13.84 6.36 -19.91
N GLY A 463 12.57 6.66 -19.57
CA GLY A 463 11.42 6.34 -20.44
C GLY A 463 11.04 4.87 -20.47
N ILE A 464 11.51 4.06 -19.53
CA ILE A 464 11.22 2.63 -19.44
C ILE A 464 9.98 2.44 -18.59
N TYR A 465 8.92 1.88 -19.17
CA TYR A 465 7.65 1.59 -18.51
C TYR A 465 7.23 0.12 -18.73
N PRO A 466 6.73 -0.58 -17.68
CA PRO A 466 6.59 -0.11 -16.29
C PRO A 466 7.95 0.17 -15.64
N ALA A 467 7.98 1.22 -14.79
CA ALA A 467 9.22 1.68 -14.16
C ALA A 467 9.63 0.82 -12.96
N VAL A 468 9.46 -0.49 -13.05
CA VAL A 468 9.80 -1.46 -12.01
C VAL A 468 11.30 -1.65 -11.93
N ASP A 469 11.88 -1.51 -10.72
CA ASP A 469 13.28 -1.80 -10.49
C ASP A 469 13.50 -3.33 -10.41
N PRO A 470 14.26 -3.92 -11.34
CA PRO A 470 14.47 -5.35 -11.38
C PRO A 470 15.39 -5.91 -10.30
N LEU A 471 16.17 -5.04 -9.62
CA LEU A 471 17.12 -5.43 -8.58
C LEU A 471 16.54 -5.26 -7.18
N ASP A 472 15.75 -4.20 -6.97
CA ASP A 472 15.15 -3.90 -5.67
C ASP A 472 13.80 -4.63 -5.46
N SER A 473 13.19 -5.15 -6.54
CA SER A 473 11.97 -5.95 -6.48
C SER A 473 12.28 -7.40 -6.14
N THR A 474 11.51 -7.97 -5.21
CA THR A 474 11.73 -9.34 -4.72
C THR A 474 10.44 -10.11 -4.57
N SER A 475 10.52 -11.45 -4.67
CA SER A 475 9.39 -12.34 -4.41
C SER A 475 9.85 -13.61 -3.69
N ARG A 476 9.07 -14.06 -2.70
CA ARG A 476 9.35 -15.28 -1.95
C ARG A 476 9.13 -16.55 -2.78
N ILE A 477 8.24 -16.50 -3.78
CA ILE A 477 7.96 -17.66 -4.62
C ILE A 477 8.99 -17.86 -5.75
N LEU A 478 9.97 -16.97 -5.90
CA LEU A 478 11.08 -17.17 -6.85
C LEU A 478 12.06 -18.22 -6.31
N ASP A 479 11.58 -19.44 -6.20
CA ASP A 479 12.32 -20.63 -5.79
C ASP A 479 12.26 -21.69 -6.90
N PRO A 480 13.38 -22.40 -7.22
CA PRO A 480 13.40 -23.38 -8.28
C PRO A 480 12.37 -24.52 -8.14
N ASN A 481 11.91 -24.80 -6.91
CA ASN A 481 10.90 -25.82 -6.66
C ASN A 481 9.47 -25.38 -7.01
N ILE A 482 9.21 -24.07 -7.03
CA ILE A 482 7.88 -23.49 -7.32
C ILE A 482 7.81 -23.03 -8.77
N VAL A 483 8.71 -22.13 -9.16
CA VAL A 483 8.71 -21.53 -10.51
C VAL A 483 9.34 -22.43 -11.59
N GLY A 484 10.10 -23.46 -11.19
CA GLY A 484 10.85 -24.33 -12.09
C GLY A 484 12.28 -23.86 -12.35
N GLN A 485 13.15 -24.80 -12.71
CA GLN A 485 14.59 -24.57 -12.90
C GLN A 485 14.89 -23.59 -14.04
N GLU A 486 14.14 -23.64 -15.12
CA GLU A 486 14.36 -22.80 -16.30
C GLU A 486 14.05 -21.33 -15.99
N HIS A 487 12.88 -21.06 -15.43
CA HIS A 487 12.48 -19.70 -15.02
C HIS A 487 13.49 -19.11 -14.03
N TYR A 488 13.82 -19.87 -12.97
CA TYR A 488 14.77 -19.42 -11.96
C TYR A 488 16.16 -19.09 -12.55
N ALA A 489 16.68 -19.96 -13.43
CA ALA A 489 17.98 -19.73 -14.05
C ALA A 489 17.99 -18.47 -14.93
N VAL A 490 16.93 -18.25 -15.72
CA VAL A 490 16.78 -17.05 -16.56
C VAL A 490 16.65 -15.79 -15.70
N ALA A 491 15.82 -15.81 -14.66
CA ALA A 491 15.63 -14.67 -13.76
C ALA A 491 16.95 -14.28 -13.07
N ARG A 492 17.68 -15.26 -12.54
CA ARG A 492 18.98 -15.01 -11.91
C ARG A 492 20.04 -14.54 -12.89
N GLY A 493 20.02 -15.06 -14.13
CA GLY A 493 20.89 -14.59 -15.21
C GLY A 493 20.65 -13.12 -15.56
N VAL A 494 19.39 -12.72 -15.67
CA VAL A 494 19.01 -11.32 -15.90
C VAL A 494 19.44 -10.42 -14.75
N GLN A 495 19.16 -10.82 -13.51
CA GLN A 495 19.56 -10.05 -12.31
C GLN A 495 21.08 -9.87 -12.25
N LYS A 496 21.85 -10.92 -12.55
CA LYS A 496 23.32 -10.86 -12.54
C LYS A 496 23.83 -9.82 -13.55
N ILE A 497 23.39 -9.91 -14.81
CA ILE A 497 23.83 -8.98 -15.86
C ILE A 497 23.46 -7.52 -15.50
N LEU A 498 22.27 -7.28 -14.94
CA LEU A 498 21.86 -5.95 -14.53
C LEU A 498 22.66 -5.44 -13.32
N GLN A 499 23.02 -6.32 -12.39
CA GLN A 499 23.87 -5.99 -11.25
C GLN A 499 25.30 -5.64 -11.71
N ASP A 500 25.87 -6.44 -12.61
CA ASP A 500 27.18 -6.18 -13.19
C ASP A 500 27.17 -4.85 -13.96
N TYR A 501 26.11 -4.57 -14.71
CA TYR A 501 25.93 -3.27 -15.39
C TYR A 501 25.85 -2.10 -14.42
N ARG A 502 25.11 -2.23 -13.31
CA ARG A 502 25.03 -1.19 -12.27
C ARG A 502 26.41 -0.87 -11.69
N SER A 503 27.24 -1.89 -11.49
CA SER A 503 28.62 -1.72 -11.01
C SER A 503 29.54 -1.05 -12.06
N LEU A 504 29.28 -1.28 -13.35
CA LEU A 504 30.05 -0.68 -14.43
C LEU A 504 29.62 0.76 -14.76
N GLN A 505 28.41 1.18 -14.37
CA GLN A 505 27.89 2.53 -14.67
C GLN A 505 28.78 3.64 -14.14
N ASP A 506 29.31 3.50 -12.92
CA ASP A 506 30.21 4.49 -12.33
C ASP A 506 31.53 4.57 -13.10
N ILE A 507 32.04 3.43 -13.55
CA ILE A 507 33.25 3.33 -14.36
C ILE A 507 33.02 3.99 -15.73
N ILE A 508 31.90 3.70 -16.37
CA ILE A 508 31.52 4.28 -17.67
C ILE A 508 31.37 5.79 -17.58
N ALA A 509 30.81 6.30 -16.48
CA ALA A 509 30.62 7.74 -16.26
C ALA A 509 31.95 8.49 -16.11
N ILE A 510 32.99 7.84 -15.58
CA ILE A 510 34.29 8.47 -15.32
C ILE A 510 35.25 8.28 -16.50
N LEU A 511 35.38 7.06 -17.02
CA LEU A 511 36.38 6.67 -18.01
C LEU A 511 35.85 6.56 -19.44
N GLY A 512 34.54 6.48 -19.62
CA GLY A 512 33.89 6.22 -20.91
C GLY A 512 33.79 4.73 -21.26
N MET A 513 33.11 4.44 -22.37
CA MET A 513 32.90 3.07 -22.87
C MET A 513 34.16 2.44 -23.47
N ASP A 514 35.10 3.26 -23.92
CA ASP A 514 36.25 2.80 -24.69
C ASP A 514 37.33 2.13 -23.83
N GLU A 515 37.35 2.43 -22.53
CA GLU A 515 38.29 1.84 -21.56
C GLU A 515 37.81 0.50 -20.99
N LEU A 516 36.59 0.05 -21.31
CA LEU A 516 36.07 -1.23 -20.85
C LEU A 516 36.69 -2.40 -21.62
N SER A 517 36.82 -3.55 -20.94
CA SER A 517 37.16 -4.80 -21.61
C SER A 517 36.09 -5.21 -22.65
N GLU A 518 36.44 -6.04 -23.60
CA GLU A 518 35.46 -6.52 -24.59
C GLU A 518 34.34 -7.33 -23.95
N GLU A 519 34.61 -8.08 -22.87
CA GLU A 519 33.63 -8.82 -22.09
C GLU A 519 32.67 -7.87 -21.37
N ASP A 520 33.19 -6.79 -20.79
CA ASP A 520 32.35 -5.79 -20.11
C ASP A 520 31.50 -5.01 -21.12
N ARG A 521 32.05 -4.66 -22.29
CA ARG A 521 31.27 -4.03 -23.39
C ARG A 521 30.12 -4.90 -23.84
N LEU A 522 30.35 -6.19 -23.98
CA LEU A 522 29.29 -7.15 -24.31
C LEU A 522 28.23 -7.22 -23.22
N THR A 523 28.66 -7.29 -21.94
CA THR A 523 27.77 -7.29 -20.79
C THR A 523 26.92 -6.02 -20.73
N VAL A 524 27.51 -4.86 -20.96
CA VAL A 524 26.78 -3.57 -21.01
C VAL A 524 25.78 -3.55 -22.18
N SER A 525 26.18 -4.04 -23.36
CA SER A 525 25.28 -4.12 -24.52
C SER A 525 24.07 -5.02 -24.23
N ARG A 526 24.29 -6.20 -23.66
CA ARG A 526 23.21 -7.11 -23.27
C ARG A 526 22.33 -6.52 -22.16
N ALA A 527 22.92 -5.90 -21.15
CA ALA A 527 22.19 -5.23 -20.08
C ALA A 527 21.24 -4.15 -20.60
N ARG A 528 21.69 -3.31 -21.52
CA ARG A 528 20.85 -2.28 -22.17
C ARG A 528 19.70 -2.90 -22.98
N LYS A 529 19.96 -3.99 -23.72
CA LYS A 529 18.89 -4.73 -24.43
C LYS A 529 17.89 -5.31 -23.45
N ILE A 530 18.34 -5.91 -22.34
CA ILE A 530 17.48 -6.44 -21.27
C ILE A 530 16.62 -5.32 -20.66
N GLN A 531 17.21 -4.18 -20.29
CA GLN A 531 16.47 -3.06 -19.75
C GLN A 531 15.38 -2.56 -20.70
N ARG A 532 15.70 -2.44 -21.99
CA ARG A 532 14.70 -2.03 -23.00
C ARG A 532 13.66 -3.12 -23.25
N PHE A 533 14.02 -4.39 -23.19
CA PHE A 533 13.06 -5.48 -23.37
C PHE A 533 12.15 -5.68 -22.16
N LEU A 534 12.55 -5.25 -20.96
CA LEU A 534 11.68 -5.18 -19.79
C LEU A 534 10.53 -4.15 -19.98
N SER A 535 10.70 -3.15 -20.86
CA SER A 535 9.62 -2.23 -21.20
C SER A 535 8.50 -2.94 -21.98
N GLN A 536 7.27 -2.54 -21.69
CA GLN A 536 6.07 -3.13 -22.29
C GLN A 536 4.98 -2.07 -22.44
N PRO A 537 4.32 -1.97 -23.61
CA PRO A 537 3.17 -1.08 -23.75
C PRO A 537 1.97 -1.66 -23.00
N PHE A 538 1.32 -0.83 -22.20
CA PHE A 538 0.11 -1.18 -21.45
C PHE A 538 -1.15 -0.82 -22.23
N GLN A 539 -2.20 -1.62 -22.10
CA GLN A 539 -3.50 -1.34 -22.71
C GLN A 539 -4.13 -0.08 -22.09
N MET A 540 -3.98 0.08 -20.78
CA MET A 540 -4.48 1.26 -20.08
C MET A 540 -3.75 2.55 -20.47
N ALA A 541 -2.52 2.47 -20.96
CA ALA A 541 -1.74 3.62 -21.40
C ALA A 541 -1.82 3.87 -22.92
N GLU A 542 -2.56 3.09 -23.67
CA GLU A 542 -2.66 3.18 -25.14
C GLU A 542 -3.10 4.56 -25.60
N VAL A 543 -4.09 5.15 -24.95
CA VAL A 543 -4.62 6.49 -25.25
C VAL A 543 -3.54 7.58 -25.11
N PHE A 544 -2.59 7.40 -24.18
CA PHE A 544 -1.55 8.38 -23.90
C PHE A 544 -0.27 8.14 -24.70
N THR A 545 0.08 6.87 -24.93
CA THR A 545 1.34 6.49 -25.58
C THR A 545 1.21 6.28 -27.09
N GLY A 546 0.01 6.02 -27.57
CA GLY A 546 -0.25 5.66 -28.98
C GLY A 546 0.30 4.29 -29.38
N HIS A 547 0.76 3.48 -28.43
CA HIS A 547 1.20 2.12 -28.65
C HIS A 547 0.10 1.14 -28.23
N GLU A 548 -0.22 0.18 -29.08
CA GLU A 548 -1.15 -0.89 -28.76
C GLU A 548 -0.65 -1.71 -27.58
N GLY A 549 -1.49 -1.89 -26.56
CA GLY A 549 -1.14 -2.65 -25.36
C GLY A 549 -0.92 -4.13 -25.65
N LYS A 550 0.07 -4.73 -24.98
CA LYS A 550 0.46 -6.14 -25.18
C LYS A 550 0.43 -6.88 -23.84
N LEU A 551 -0.28 -8.00 -23.82
CA LEU A 551 -0.20 -8.98 -22.74
C LEU A 551 0.76 -10.09 -23.18
N VAL A 552 1.79 -10.38 -22.38
CA VAL A 552 2.83 -11.35 -22.74
C VAL A 552 2.75 -12.55 -21.78
N PRO A 553 2.49 -13.77 -22.29
CA PRO A 553 2.50 -14.97 -21.46
C PRO A 553 3.87 -15.24 -20.83
N LEU A 554 3.88 -15.82 -19.64
CA LEU A 554 5.11 -16.14 -18.91
C LEU A 554 6.10 -16.98 -19.73
N LYS A 555 5.61 -17.96 -20.50
CA LYS A 555 6.45 -18.83 -21.34
C LYS A 555 7.19 -18.06 -22.42
N GLU A 556 6.53 -17.10 -23.06
CA GLU A 556 7.15 -16.23 -24.07
C GLU A 556 8.18 -15.30 -23.44
N THR A 557 7.88 -14.77 -22.25
CA THR A 557 8.80 -13.96 -21.47
C THR A 557 10.09 -14.74 -21.18
N ILE A 558 10.01 -15.93 -20.60
CA ILE A 558 11.17 -16.78 -20.29
C ILE A 558 11.98 -17.09 -21.56
N SER A 559 11.31 -17.51 -22.63
CA SER A 559 11.97 -17.83 -23.90
C SER A 559 12.69 -16.62 -24.51
N GLY A 560 12.06 -15.43 -24.46
CA GLY A 560 12.65 -14.21 -24.96
C GLY A 560 13.92 -13.81 -24.22
N PHE A 561 13.87 -13.78 -22.88
CA PHE A 561 15.06 -13.45 -22.07
C PHE A 561 16.15 -14.50 -22.19
N LYS A 562 15.81 -15.78 -22.32
CA LYS A 562 16.77 -16.85 -22.56
C LYS A 562 17.56 -16.63 -23.84
N LYS A 563 16.91 -16.23 -24.96
CA LYS A 563 17.58 -15.90 -26.23
C LYS A 563 18.50 -14.68 -26.12
N ILE A 564 18.16 -13.69 -25.32
CA ILE A 564 19.02 -12.52 -25.05
C ILE A 564 20.24 -12.94 -24.24
N LEU A 565 20.05 -13.77 -23.21
CA LEU A 565 21.13 -14.27 -22.36
C LEU A 565 22.11 -15.16 -23.11
N SER A 566 21.62 -16.02 -24.03
CA SER A 566 22.45 -16.90 -24.84
C SER A 566 23.31 -16.15 -25.89
N GLY A 567 22.96 -14.88 -26.17
CA GLY A 567 23.67 -14.07 -27.15
C GLY A 567 23.21 -14.23 -28.60
N GLU A 568 22.16 -15.02 -28.87
CA GLU A 568 21.61 -15.21 -30.22
C GLU A 568 21.22 -13.88 -30.89
N LEU A 569 20.84 -12.88 -30.08
CA LEU A 569 20.32 -11.59 -30.53
C LEU A 569 21.32 -10.43 -30.35
N ASP A 570 22.63 -10.75 -30.17
CA ASP A 570 23.64 -9.71 -29.96
C ASP A 570 23.84 -8.81 -31.22
N HIS A 571 23.49 -9.31 -32.41
CA HIS A 571 23.56 -8.56 -33.64
C HIS A 571 22.45 -7.52 -33.84
N LEU A 572 21.34 -7.58 -33.06
CA LEU A 572 20.22 -6.68 -33.22
C LEU A 572 20.48 -5.35 -32.53
N PRO A 573 19.97 -4.22 -33.08
CA PRO A 573 20.11 -2.91 -32.46
C PRO A 573 19.26 -2.81 -31.18
N GLU A 574 19.76 -2.09 -30.18
CA GLU A 574 19.14 -1.89 -28.87
C GLU A 574 17.72 -1.31 -28.95
N VAL A 575 17.46 -0.41 -29.92
CA VAL A 575 16.16 0.26 -30.12
C VAL A 575 15.05 -0.71 -30.50
N ALA A 576 15.38 -1.85 -31.08
CA ALA A 576 14.40 -2.87 -31.47
C ALA A 576 13.68 -3.51 -30.26
N PHE A 577 14.34 -3.56 -29.11
CA PHE A 577 13.80 -4.16 -27.88
C PHE A 577 12.92 -3.20 -27.06
N PHE A 578 12.79 -1.95 -27.46
CA PHE A 578 12.04 -0.94 -26.70
C PHE A 578 10.54 -1.00 -27.00
N MET A 579 9.70 -1.06 -25.95
CA MET A 579 8.22 -1.08 -26.03
C MET A 579 7.70 -2.12 -27.02
N VAL A 580 8.04 -3.38 -26.76
CA VAL A 580 7.60 -4.55 -27.54
C VAL A 580 6.96 -5.59 -26.62
N GLY A 581 6.12 -6.45 -27.15
CA GLY A 581 5.56 -7.59 -26.44
C GLY A 581 6.56 -8.76 -26.39
N GLY A 582 6.39 -9.76 -27.27
CA GLY A 582 7.28 -10.90 -27.36
C GLY A 582 8.60 -10.63 -28.12
N ILE A 583 9.50 -11.61 -28.08
CA ILE A 583 10.81 -11.49 -28.72
C ILE A 583 10.71 -11.48 -30.28
N GLU A 584 9.70 -12.13 -30.84
CA GLU A 584 9.47 -12.16 -32.28
C GLU A 584 9.11 -10.77 -32.82
N GLU A 585 8.38 -9.98 -32.03
CA GLU A 585 8.09 -8.61 -32.40
C GLU A 585 9.34 -7.73 -32.40
N ALA A 586 10.29 -7.98 -31.48
CA ALA A 586 11.57 -7.27 -31.46
C ALA A 586 12.39 -7.56 -32.71
N VAL A 587 12.41 -8.82 -33.15
CA VAL A 587 13.08 -9.22 -34.40
C VAL A 587 12.44 -8.54 -35.62
N GLY A 588 11.11 -8.60 -35.75
CA GLY A 588 10.40 -7.94 -36.84
C GLY A 588 10.52 -6.40 -36.81
N LYS A 589 10.67 -5.80 -35.62
CA LYS A 589 10.96 -4.36 -35.48
C LYS A 589 12.38 -4.04 -35.95
N ALA A 590 13.37 -4.90 -35.65
CA ALA A 590 14.74 -4.73 -36.13
C ALA A 590 14.83 -4.80 -37.64
N GLU A 591 14.11 -5.75 -38.30
CA GLU A 591 14.04 -5.87 -39.76
C GLU A 591 13.45 -4.58 -40.38
N ARG A 592 12.34 -4.08 -39.84
CA ARG A 592 11.74 -2.81 -40.30
C ARG A 592 12.69 -1.62 -40.17
N LEU A 593 13.44 -1.54 -39.08
CA LEU A 593 14.44 -0.50 -38.87
C LEU A 593 15.61 -0.62 -39.87
N ALA A 594 16.04 -1.82 -40.18
CA ALA A 594 17.08 -2.09 -41.21
C ALA A 594 16.62 -1.74 -42.63
N GLU A 595 15.34 -1.92 -42.94
CA GLU A 595 14.75 -1.51 -44.23
C GLU A 595 14.62 0.01 -44.34
N GLN A 596 14.31 0.71 -43.25
CA GLN A 596 14.23 2.18 -43.22
C GLN A 596 15.59 2.88 -43.31
N GLN A 597 16.69 2.18 -43.01
CA GLN A 597 18.07 2.68 -43.10
C GLN A 597 18.72 2.43 -44.47
N LYS A 598 18.10 1.61 -45.31
CA LYS A 598 18.47 1.40 -46.70
C LYS A 598 17.80 2.42 -47.64
#